data_153e2fb7f670fd3e8e2b5e028d631d70
#
_entry.id   153e2fb7f670fd3e8e2b5e028d631d70
#
_cell.length_a   1.000
_cell.length_b   1.000
_cell.length_c   1.000
_cell.angle_alpha   90.00
_cell.angle_beta   90.00
_cell.angle_gamma   90.00
#
_symmetry.space_group_name_H-M   'P 1'
#
loop_
_entity.id
_entity.type
_entity.pdbx_description
1 polymer ?
#
loop_
_entity_poly.entity_id
_entity_poly.type
_entity_poly.pdbx_seq_one_letter_code
_entity_poly.pdbx_strand_id
1 'polypeptide(L)'
;MSTRGEYKTPGGKLIAVEFDVANGELRDVVVSGDFFLYPEEALPVLAGALEGSPTTLDGAGYAARVHSALNATGELVGSSPEALATAVIRALEGLSSPGRDDVG
;
A
#
# COMPACT_ATOMS: atom_id res chain seq x y z
N MET A 1 16.56 -2.88 1.97
CA MET A 1 16.30 -1.44 1.86
C MET A 1 14.82 -1.20 1.64
N SER A 2 14.21 -0.31 2.39
CA SER A 2 12.77 -0.09 2.31
C SER A 2 12.43 1.12 1.45
N THR A 3 11.21 1.12 0.93
CA THR A 3 10.67 2.26 0.21
C THR A 3 9.33 2.63 0.81
N ARG A 4 8.91 3.87 0.64
CA ARG A 4 7.68 4.38 1.22
C ARG A 4 6.91 5.17 0.19
N GLY A 5 5.60 4.96 0.16
CA GLY A 5 4.71 5.72 -0.68
C GLY A 5 3.54 6.24 0.12
N GLU A 6 3.01 7.39 -0.28
CA GLU A 6 1.88 8.02 0.40
C GLU A 6 0.86 8.49 -0.62
N TYR A 7 -0.38 8.49 -0.20
CA TYR A 7 -1.46 9.03 -1.01
C TYR A 7 -2.48 9.71 -0.11
N LYS A 8 -2.83 10.94 -0.44
CA LYS A 8 -3.84 11.68 0.29
C LYS A 8 -5.14 11.62 -0.50
N THR A 9 -6.17 11.04 0.12
CA THR A 9 -7.46 10.89 -0.54
C THR A 9 -8.14 12.25 -0.69
N PRO A 10 -9.15 12.34 -1.57
CA PRO A 10 -9.89 13.60 -1.74
C PRO A 10 -10.50 14.15 -0.46
N GLY A 11 -10.79 13.30 0.51
CA GLY A 11 -11.30 13.74 1.79
C GLY A 11 -10.23 14.23 2.75
N GLY A 12 -8.97 14.26 2.32
CA GLY A 12 -7.87 14.72 3.14
C GLY A 12 -7.24 13.67 4.03
N LYS A 13 -7.65 12.42 3.90
CA LYS A 13 -7.10 11.32 4.70
C LYS A 13 -5.83 10.81 4.04
N LEU A 14 -4.79 10.64 4.84
CA LEU A 14 -3.51 10.14 4.35
C LEU A 14 -3.43 8.64 4.54
N ILE A 15 -2.93 7.94 3.54
CA ILE A 15 -2.57 6.54 3.67
C ILE A 15 -1.12 6.39 3.22
N ALA A 16 -0.37 5.60 3.96
CA ALA A 16 1.05 5.38 3.69
C ALA A 16 1.35 3.90 3.72
N VAL A 17 2.30 3.49 2.91
CA VAL A 17 2.77 2.12 2.90
C VAL A 17 4.30 2.13 2.82
N GLU A 18 4.91 1.21 3.54
CA GLU A 18 6.35 1.03 3.52
C GLU A 18 6.64 -0.45 3.38
N PHE A 19 7.64 -0.80 2.59
CA PHE A 19 8.00 -2.20 2.40
C PHE A 19 9.41 -2.32 1.84
N ASP A 20 9.95 -3.53 1.95
CA ASP A 20 11.18 -3.91 1.26
C ASP A 20 10.81 -4.65 -0.01
N VAL A 21 11.72 -4.71 -0.95
CA VAL A 21 11.56 -5.51 -2.16
C VAL A 21 12.66 -6.57 -2.18
N ALA A 22 12.26 -7.82 -2.32
CA ALA A 22 13.18 -8.93 -2.42
C ALA A 22 12.64 -9.93 -3.42
N ASN A 23 13.47 -10.35 -4.37
CA ASN A 23 13.10 -11.33 -5.39
C ASN A 23 11.86 -10.90 -6.20
N GLY A 24 11.71 -9.60 -6.42
CA GLY A 24 10.58 -9.08 -7.18
C GLY A 24 9.27 -9.08 -6.42
N GLU A 25 9.31 -9.17 -5.11
CA GLU A 25 8.11 -9.22 -4.27
C GLU A 25 8.20 -8.23 -3.12
N LEU A 26 7.02 -7.77 -2.68
CA LEU A 26 6.95 -6.89 -1.51
C LEU A 26 7.16 -7.69 -0.23
N ARG A 27 7.99 -7.18 0.67
CA ARG A 27 8.32 -7.82 1.94
C ARG A 27 8.23 -6.82 3.07
N ASP A 28 7.88 -7.30 4.25
CA ASP A 28 7.82 -6.49 5.48
C ASP A 28 6.94 -5.27 5.29
N VAL A 29 5.75 -5.50 4.75
CA VAL A 29 4.81 -4.43 4.43
C VAL A 29 4.23 -3.84 5.71
N VAL A 30 4.27 -2.50 5.81
CA VAL A 30 3.67 -1.76 6.91
C VAL A 30 2.71 -0.73 6.32
N VAL A 31 1.49 -0.72 6.80
CA VAL A 31 0.46 0.23 6.35
C VAL A 31 0.10 1.14 7.52
N SER A 32 0.00 2.43 7.25
CA SER A 32 -0.37 3.40 8.27
C SER A 32 -1.15 4.55 7.63
N GLY A 33 -1.70 5.42 8.45
CA GLY A 33 -2.40 6.60 7.94
C GLY A 33 -3.55 7.04 8.83
N ASP A 34 -4.32 7.99 8.31
CA ASP A 34 -5.45 8.61 9.02
C ASP A 34 -6.76 7.96 8.60
N PHE A 35 -6.88 6.67 8.85
CA PHE A 35 -8.09 5.93 8.49
C PHE A 35 -8.45 4.98 9.62
N PHE A 36 -9.67 4.50 9.60
CA PHE A 36 -10.13 3.50 10.56
C PHE A 36 -10.38 2.19 9.86
N LEU A 37 -10.11 1.11 10.58
CA LEU A 37 -10.28 -0.23 10.08
C LEU A 37 -11.08 -1.02 11.10
N TYR A 38 -12.11 -1.70 10.65
CA TYR A 38 -12.97 -2.50 11.51
C TYR A 38 -12.96 -3.96 11.09
N PRO A 39 -12.64 -4.87 12.01
CA PRO A 39 -12.11 -4.58 13.34
C PRO A 39 -10.67 -4.06 13.26
N GLU A 40 -10.18 -3.45 14.34
CA GLU A 40 -8.83 -2.90 14.34
C GLU A 40 -7.78 -3.97 14.09
N GLU A 41 -8.05 -5.19 14.48
CA GLU A 41 -7.14 -6.30 14.25
C GLU A 41 -6.95 -6.62 12.77
N ALA A 42 -7.79 -6.05 11.91
CA ALA A 42 -7.66 -6.29 10.48
C ALA A 42 -6.50 -5.50 9.85
N LEU A 43 -5.86 -4.59 10.59
CA LEU A 43 -4.73 -3.86 10.03
C LEU A 43 -3.63 -4.80 9.50
N PRO A 44 -3.22 -5.84 10.24
CA PRO A 44 -2.25 -6.80 9.69
C PRO A 44 -2.76 -7.50 8.42
N VAL A 45 -4.08 -7.59 8.25
CA VAL A 45 -4.66 -8.19 7.05
C VAL A 45 -4.35 -7.36 5.81
N LEU A 46 -4.38 -6.03 5.93
CA LEU A 46 -4.01 -5.16 4.82
C LEU A 46 -2.56 -5.39 4.41
N ALA A 47 -1.67 -5.39 5.38
CA ALA A 47 -0.26 -5.64 5.12
C ALA A 47 -0.08 -7.02 4.52
N GLY A 48 -0.77 -8.03 5.07
CA GLY A 48 -0.69 -9.40 4.58
C GLY A 48 -1.21 -9.55 3.16
N ALA A 49 -2.21 -8.75 2.78
CA ALA A 49 -2.74 -8.80 1.42
C ALA A 49 -1.67 -8.38 0.40
N LEU A 50 -0.79 -7.48 0.79
CA LEU A 50 0.27 -6.98 -0.09
C LEU A 50 1.56 -7.78 0.05
N GLU A 51 1.75 -8.46 1.17
CA GLU A 51 2.97 -9.22 1.42
C GLU A 51 3.15 -10.30 0.35
N GLY A 52 4.34 -10.36 -0.23
CA GLY A 52 4.63 -11.36 -1.26
C GLY A 52 4.06 -11.00 -2.63
N SER A 53 3.43 -9.85 -2.78
CA SER A 53 2.89 -9.43 -4.08
C SER A 53 4.03 -9.12 -5.05
N PRO A 54 3.87 -9.49 -6.33
CA PRO A 54 4.89 -9.12 -7.32
C PRO A 54 4.96 -7.61 -7.50
N THR A 55 6.14 -7.11 -7.77
CA THR A 55 6.32 -5.67 -8.03
C THR A 55 5.81 -5.27 -9.40
N THR A 56 5.35 -6.22 -10.18
CA THR A 56 4.90 -5.98 -11.56
C THR A 56 3.39 -5.76 -11.69
N LEU A 57 2.65 -5.84 -10.58
CA LEU A 57 1.22 -5.57 -10.62
C LEU A 57 0.97 -4.09 -10.85
N ASP A 58 -0.16 -3.79 -11.49
CA ASP A 58 -0.62 -2.41 -11.59
C ASP A 58 -1.48 -2.05 -10.38
N GLY A 59 -1.98 -0.82 -10.35
CA GLY A 59 -2.81 -0.36 -9.24
C GLY A 59 -4.06 -1.22 -9.06
N ALA A 60 -4.68 -1.65 -10.15
CA ALA A 60 -5.87 -2.49 -10.07
C ALA A 60 -5.55 -3.85 -9.44
N GLY A 61 -4.38 -4.39 -9.72
CA GLY A 61 -3.95 -5.66 -9.14
C GLY A 61 -3.76 -5.58 -7.64
N TYR A 62 -3.12 -4.53 -7.16
CA TYR A 62 -2.94 -4.34 -5.72
C TYR A 62 -4.27 -4.06 -5.04
N ALA A 63 -5.13 -3.24 -5.66
CA ALA A 63 -6.45 -2.95 -5.10
C ALA A 63 -7.28 -4.21 -4.98
N ALA A 64 -7.21 -5.10 -5.95
CA ALA A 64 -7.98 -6.34 -5.90
C ALA A 64 -7.54 -7.23 -4.75
N ARG A 65 -6.24 -7.29 -4.47
CA ARG A 65 -5.74 -8.07 -3.34
C ARG A 65 -6.25 -7.53 -2.02
N VAL A 66 -6.20 -6.21 -1.85
CA VAL A 66 -6.68 -5.57 -0.63
C VAL A 66 -8.19 -5.75 -0.49
N HIS A 67 -8.91 -5.56 -1.58
CA HIS A 67 -10.37 -5.70 -1.58
C HIS A 67 -10.80 -7.11 -1.17
N SER A 68 -10.14 -8.12 -1.71
CA SER A 68 -10.44 -9.52 -1.37
C SER A 68 -10.19 -9.79 0.11
N ALA A 69 -9.12 -9.26 0.65
CA ALA A 69 -8.79 -9.46 2.06
C ALA A 69 -9.82 -8.78 2.96
N LEU A 70 -10.24 -7.57 2.61
CA LEU A 70 -11.22 -6.83 3.41
C LEU A 70 -12.60 -7.47 3.36
N ASN A 71 -13.00 -7.99 2.22
CA ASN A 71 -14.30 -8.65 2.11
C ASN A 71 -14.44 -9.81 3.07
N ALA A 72 -13.34 -10.46 3.39
CA ALA A 72 -13.37 -11.61 4.26
C ALA A 72 -13.31 -11.22 5.74
N THR A 73 -12.75 -10.07 6.08
CA THR A 73 -12.40 -9.81 7.47
C THR A 73 -12.77 -8.44 8.02
N GLY A 74 -13.08 -7.46 7.18
CA GLY A 74 -13.33 -6.15 7.75
C GLY A 74 -13.67 -5.08 6.75
N GLU A 75 -13.72 -3.86 7.26
CA GLU A 75 -14.13 -2.71 6.49
C GLU A 75 -13.14 -1.57 6.71
N LEU A 76 -12.78 -0.90 5.63
CA LEU A 76 -11.87 0.23 5.66
C LEU A 76 -12.69 1.52 5.56
N VAL A 77 -12.55 2.38 6.57
CA VAL A 77 -13.30 3.63 6.66
C VAL A 77 -12.34 4.81 6.53
N GLY A 78 -12.64 5.73 5.64
CA GLY A 78 -11.81 6.91 5.43
C GLY A 78 -10.77 6.74 4.35
N SER A 79 -10.70 5.56 3.74
CA SER A 79 -9.79 5.30 2.65
C SER A 79 -10.40 4.20 1.78
N SER A 80 -9.63 3.62 0.90
CA SER A 80 -10.12 2.59 -0.02
C SER A 80 -8.98 1.68 -0.45
N PRO A 81 -9.29 0.48 -0.96
CA PRO A 81 -8.25 -0.37 -1.54
C PRO A 81 -7.49 0.34 -2.65
N GLU A 82 -8.17 1.16 -3.43
CA GLU A 82 -7.53 1.91 -4.52
C GLU A 82 -6.53 2.95 -3.98
N ALA A 83 -6.87 3.58 -2.86
CA ALA A 83 -5.94 4.54 -2.24
C ALA A 83 -4.67 3.85 -1.77
N LEU A 84 -4.81 2.69 -1.14
CA LEU A 84 -3.65 1.92 -0.71
C LEU A 84 -2.83 1.45 -1.91
N ALA A 85 -3.50 1.00 -2.97
CA ALA A 85 -2.82 0.58 -4.18
C ALA A 85 -2.01 1.74 -4.79
N THR A 86 -2.58 2.94 -4.79
CA THR A 86 -1.87 4.12 -5.28
C THR A 86 -0.61 4.38 -4.47
N ALA A 87 -0.70 4.24 -3.14
CA ALA A 87 0.46 4.43 -2.28
C ALA A 87 1.55 3.40 -2.60
N VAL A 88 1.16 2.15 -2.87
CA VAL A 88 2.11 1.10 -3.26
C VAL A 88 2.82 1.49 -4.56
N ILE A 89 2.06 1.92 -5.55
CA ILE A 89 2.63 2.30 -6.84
C ILE A 89 3.61 3.47 -6.65
N ARG A 90 3.28 4.44 -5.84
CA ARG A 90 4.17 5.57 -5.57
C ARG A 90 5.46 5.13 -4.90
N ALA A 91 5.36 4.16 -3.98
CA ALA A 91 6.55 3.60 -3.34
C ALA A 91 7.45 2.91 -4.36
N LEU A 92 6.85 2.14 -5.27
CA LEU A 92 7.60 1.44 -6.30
C LEU A 92 8.24 2.42 -7.29
N GLU A 93 7.54 3.49 -7.63
CA GLU A 93 8.08 4.52 -8.52
C GLU A 93 9.31 5.17 -7.91
N GLY A 94 9.31 5.34 -6.60
CA GLY A 94 10.47 5.87 -5.91
C GLY A 94 11.70 5.00 -6.08
N LEU A 95 11.52 3.70 -6.11
CA LEU A 95 12.62 2.77 -6.36
C LEU A 95 13.04 2.79 -7.82
N SER A 96 12.09 2.95 -8.72
CA SER A 96 12.33 2.84 -10.15
C SER A 96 12.90 4.12 -10.76
N SER A 97 12.99 5.18 -10.00
CA SER A 97 13.42 6.48 -10.53
C SER A 97 14.63 6.98 -9.74
N PRO A 98 15.76 6.32 -9.88
CA PRO A 98 16.94 6.65 -9.06
C PRO A 98 17.45 8.06 -9.28
N GLY A 99 17.20 8.62 -10.44
CA GLY A 99 17.71 9.95 -10.74
C GLY A 99 16.84 11.08 -10.21
N ARG A 100 15.67 10.79 -9.71
CA ARG A 100 14.77 11.85 -9.31
C ARG A 100 15.25 12.61 -8.08
N ASP A 101 15.97 11.95 -7.22
CA ASP A 101 16.47 12.58 -6.01
C ASP A 101 17.49 13.65 -6.33
N ASP A 102 18.17 13.50 -7.43
CA ASP A 102 19.20 14.45 -7.82
C ASP A 102 18.62 15.75 -8.31
N VAL A 103 17.39 15.71 -8.70
CA VAL A 103 16.72 16.87 -9.25
C VAL A 103 16.41 17.88 -8.16
N GLY A 104 16.20 17.37 -6.99
CA GLY A 104 15.85 18.22 -5.87
C GLY A 104 16.88 19.27 -5.57
#